data_40008027ddbb2076308a2dac4326b945
#
_entry.id   40008027ddbb2076308a2dac4326b945
#
_cell.length_a   1.000
_cell.length_b   1.000
_cell.length_c   1.000
_cell.angle_alpha   90.00
_cell.angle_beta   90.00
_cell.angle_gamma   90.00
#
_symmetry.space_group_name_H-M   'P 1'
#
loop_
_entity.id
_entity.type
_entity.pdbx_description
1 polymer ?
#
loop_
_entity_poly.entity_id
_entity_poly.type
_entity_poly.pdbx_seq_one_letter_code
_entity_poly.pdbx_strand_id
1 'polypeptide(L)'
;MIAQEKQKVAQRLVELVTLLEYPTPEVAVRCGLGFEELESRYVRLFINDLGGVAAPPYAGCFLDKINRLEFMAQFSGFCLELGVALDSAQPPDYIPMMVEVLVMLLNTDSERDVLQSLLVNFYRQWPAAFAAAVQQSDDVGIYATVAEELCQILQEIDAKHATSTGNSN
;
A
#
# COMPACT_ATOMS: atom_id res chain seq x y z
N MET A 1 1.67 -12.88 -15.23
CA MET A 1 0.28 -12.44 -15.00
C MET A 1 -0.31 -11.95 -16.33
N ILE A 2 -1.47 -12.45 -16.73
CA ILE A 2 -2.14 -12.03 -17.99
C ILE A 2 -2.80 -10.65 -17.82
N ALA A 3 -3.01 -9.91 -18.91
CA ALA A 3 -3.51 -8.52 -18.87
C ALA A 3 -4.82 -8.35 -18.07
N GLN A 4 -5.78 -9.26 -18.26
CA GLN A 4 -7.07 -9.23 -17.55
C GLN A 4 -6.91 -9.43 -16.02
N GLU A 5 -5.95 -10.24 -15.61
CA GLU A 5 -5.63 -10.45 -14.19
C GLU A 5 -4.97 -9.23 -13.58
N LYS A 6 -4.03 -8.60 -14.30
CA LYS A 6 -3.41 -7.32 -13.88
C LYS A 6 -4.46 -6.26 -13.63
N GLN A 7 -5.41 -6.10 -14.56
CA GLN A 7 -6.47 -5.11 -14.46
C GLN A 7 -7.38 -5.35 -13.24
N LYS A 8 -7.76 -6.59 -12.96
CA LYS A 8 -8.56 -6.92 -11.76
C LYS A 8 -7.81 -6.61 -10.46
N VAL A 9 -6.54 -6.96 -10.40
CA VAL A 9 -5.68 -6.68 -9.24
C VAL A 9 -5.52 -5.17 -9.06
N ALA A 10 -5.23 -4.43 -10.12
CA ALA A 10 -5.11 -2.97 -10.08
C ALA A 10 -6.39 -2.30 -9.59
N GLN A 11 -7.56 -2.73 -10.10
CA GLN A 11 -8.84 -2.21 -9.64
C GLN A 11 -9.08 -2.48 -8.15
N ARG A 12 -8.76 -3.69 -7.67
CA ARG A 12 -8.91 -4.02 -6.25
C ARG A 12 -7.98 -3.20 -5.36
N LEU A 13 -6.73 -2.96 -5.78
CA LEU A 13 -5.81 -2.08 -5.07
C LEU A 13 -6.35 -0.65 -4.95
N VAL A 14 -6.95 -0.10 -6.01
CA VAL A 14 -7.61 1.23 -5.97
C VAL A 14 -8.72 1.27 -4.92
N GLU A 15 -9.55 0.23 -4.84
CA GLU A 15 -10.61 0.15 -3.83
C GLU A 15 -10.04 0.15 -2.41
N LEU A 16 -8.97 -0.61 -2.16
CA LEU A 16 -8.30 -0.67 -0.86
C LEU A 16 -7.64 0.66 -0.49
N VAL A 17 -6.99 1.32 -1.45
CA VAL A 17 -6.38 2.65 -1.25
C VAL A 17 -7.43 3.67 -0.83
N THR A 18 -8.58 3.70 -1.51
CA THR A 18 -9.68 4.61 -1.16
C THR A 18 -10.15 4.45 0.30
N LEU A 19 -10.01 3.22 0.85
CA LEU A 19 -10.35 2.95 2.26
C LEU A 19 -9.22 3.34 3.23
N LEU A 20 -7.98 3.45 2.75
CA LEU A 20 -6.82 3.89 3.55
C LEU A 20 -6.59 5.41 3.49
N GLU A 21 -7.32 6.13 2.67
CA GLU A 21 -7.36 7.59 2.67
C GLU A 21 -8.32 8.11 3.74
N TYR A 22 -8.27 9.43 3.99
CA TYR A 22 -9.20 10.05 4.93
C TYR A 22 -10.65 9.79 4.49
N PRO A 23 -11.51 9.27 5.38
CA PRO A 23 -12.84 8.81 5.00
C PRO A 23 -13.74 9.95 4.53
N THR A 24 -14.61 9.64 3.58
CA THR A 24 -15.70 10.52 3.14
C THR A 24 -17.06 9.92 3.50
N PRO A 25 -18.14 10.71 3.52
CA PRO A 25 -19.47 10.18 3.75
C PRO A 25 -19.86 9.06 2.79
N GLU A 26 -19.44 9.15 1.51
CA GLU A 26 -19.71 8.14 0.49
C GLU A 26 -18.99 6.81 0.81
N VAL A 27 -17.75 6.90 1.29
CA VAL A 27 -16.98 5.72 1.72
C VAL A 27 -17.65 5.07 2.93
N ALA A 28 -18.10 5.86 3.91
CA ALA A 28 -18.80 5.35 5.08
C ALA A 28 -20.08 4.57 4.71
N VAL A 29 -20.89 5.12 3.80
CA VAL A 29 -22.11 4.45 3.28
C VAL A 29 -21.75 3.13 2.61
N ARG A 30 -20.71 3.09 1.78
CA ARG A 30 -20.24 1.85 1.13
C ARG A 30 -19.78 0.79 2.14
N CYS A 31 -19.24 1.22 3.27
CA CYS A 31 -18.82 0.34 4.37
C CYS A 31 -19.98 -0.08 5.27
N GLY A 32 -21.19 0.46 5.08
CA GLY A 32 -22.32 0.22 5.97
C GLY A 32 -22.18 0.83 7.36
N LEU A 33 -21.37 1.88 7.50
CA LEU A 33 -21.06 2.57 8.76
C LEU A 33 -21.53 4.03 8.70
N GLY A 34 -21.73 4.63 9.88
CA GLY A 34 -21.87 6.07 9.99
C GLY A 34 -20.53 6.78 9.70
N PHE A 35 -20.60 7.99 9.11
CA PHE A 35 -19.38 8.75 8.80
C PHE A 35 -18.55 9.03 10.05
N GLU A 36 -19.17 9.53 11.13
CA GLU A 36 -18.50 9.82 12.39
C GLU A 36 -17.81 8.59 13.02
N GLU A 37 -18.44 7.43 12.88
CA GLU A 37 -17.86 6.15 13.33
C GLU A 37 -16.63 5.77 12.52
N LEU A 38 -16.71 5.82 11.20
CA LEU A 38 -15.59 5.51 10.32
C LEU A 38 -14.44 6.50 10.51
N GLU A 39 -14.74 7.80 10.58
CA GLU A 39 -13.78 8.87 10.83
C GLU A 39 -13.07 8.71 12.18
N SER A 40 -13.82 8.42 13.25
CA SER A 40 -13.24 8.18 14.58
C SER A 40 -12.27 7.00 14.59
N ARG A 41 -12.60 5.91 13.89
CA ARG A 41 -11.72 4.73 13.74
C ARG A 41 -10.46 5.10 12.96
N TYR A 42 -10.61 5.83 11.86
CA TYR A 42 -9.50 6.28 11.03
C TYR A 42 -8.52 7.16 11.81
N VAL A 43 -9.05 8.18 12.50
CA VAL A 43 -8.23 9.11 13.30
C VAL A 43 -7.46 8.35 14.38
N ARG A 44 -8.11 7.45 15.10
CA ARG A 44 -7.46 6.64 16.13
C ARG A 44 -6.33 5.77 15.60
N LEU A 45 -6.52 5.15 14.43
CA LEU A 45 -5.54 4.24 13.85
C LEU A 45 -4.36 4.96 13.20
N PHE A 46 -4.64 5.98 12.40
CA PHE A 46 -3.71 6.53 11.42
C PHE A 46 -3.22 7.94 11.73
N ILE A 47 -3.92 8.69 12.60
CA ILE A 47 -3.57 10.09 12.86
C ILE A 47 -3.13 10.31 14.31
N ASN A 48 -3.93 9.90 15.28
CA ASN A 48 -3.67 10.20 16.67
C ASN A 48 -4.32 9.21 17.62
N ASP A 49 -3.54 8.73 18.59
CA ASP A 49 -4.00 8.05 19.78
C ASP A 49 -3.25 8.60 21.00
N LEU A 50 -3.81 8.47 22.21
CA LEU A 50 -3.21 8.93 23.47
C LEU A 50 -1.81 8.31 23.75
N GLY A 51 -1.48 7.20 23.09
CA GLY A 51 -0.17 6.52 23.17
C GLY A 51 0.75 6.70 21.96
N GLY A 52 0.35 7.53 20.98
CA GLY A 52 1.01 7.66 19.68
C GLY A 52 0.11 7.18 18.54
N VAL A 53 0.60 7.19 17.29
CA VAL A 53 -0.16 6.66 16.15
C VAL A 53 -0.07 5.15 16.12
N ALA A 54 -1.21 4.46 16.21
CA ALA A 54 -1.26 3.00 16.34
C ALA A 54 -0.70 2.29 15.10
N ALA A 55 -1.08 2.74 13.91
CA ALA A 55 -0.61 2.21 12.64
C ALA A 55 -0.34 3.36 11.65
N PRO A 56 0.80 4.07 11.75
CA PRO A 56 1.11 5.16 10.83
C PRO A 56 0.98 4.71 9.37
N PRO A 57 0.29 5.45 8.47
CA PRO A 57 0.09 5.02 7.09
C PRO A 57 1.32 5.30 6.22
N TYR A 58 2.52 5.02 6.74
CA TYR A 58 3.81 5.28 6.12
C TYR A 58 4.67 4.02 6.16
N ALA A 59 5.04 3.50 4.99
CA ALA A 59 5.78 2.25 4.83
C ALA A 59 7.11 2.25 5.60
N GLY A 60 7.81 3.37 5.62
CA GLY A 60 9.07 3.51 6.32
C GLY A 60 9.00 3.38 7.84
N CYS A 61 7.80 3.44 8.43
CA CYS A 61 7.60 3.18 9.87
C CYS A 61 7.67 1.68 10.22
N PHE A 62 7.64 0.79 9.23
CA PHE A 62 7.60 -0.67 9.38
C PHE A 62 8.84 -1.37 8.80
N LEU A 63 9.94 -0.65 8.67
CA LEU A 63 11.19 -1.19 8.13
C LEU A 63 12.16 -1.52 9.26
N ASP A 64 12.70 -2.74 9.22
CA ASP A 64 13.67 -3.19 10.26
C ASP A 64 15.10 -2.78 9.96
N LYS A 65 15.49 -2.60 8.69
CA LYS A 65 16.89 -2.55 8.26
C LYS A 65 17.32 -1.26 7.57
N ILE A 66 16.37 -0.45 7.11
CA ILE A 66 16.64 0.76 6.33
C ILE A 66 16.08 1.95 7.08
N ASN A 67 16.84 3.04 7.15
CA ASN A 67 16.33 4.30 7.69
C ASN A 67 15.20 4.84 6.81
N ARG A 68 14.13 5.33 7.43
CA ARG A 68 12.96 5.87 6.72
C ARG A 68 13.32 6.95 5.70
N LEU A 69 14.23 7.87 6.05
CA LEU A 69 14.67 8.94 5.13
C LEU A 69 15.37 8.37 3.89
N GLU A 70 16.20 7.37 4.10
CA GLU A 70 16.88 6.67 3.00
C GLU A 70 15.87 5.94 2.10
N PHE A 71 14.91 5.25 2.69
CA PHE A 71 13.83 4.58 1.96
C PHE A 71 13.03 5.57 1.08
N MET A 72 12.62 6.71 1.68
CA MET A 72 11.90 7.75 0.95
C MET A 72 12.72 8.33 -0.22
N ALA A 73 14.03 8.56 -0.01
CA ALA A 73 14.91 9.06 -1.05
C ALA A 73 15.08 8.06 -2.19
N GLN A 74 15.26 6.76 -1.87
CA GLN A 74 15.36 5.69 -2.87
C GLN A 74 14.05 5.53 -3.65
N PHE A 75 12.90 5.54 -2.99
CA PHE A 75 11.60 5.44 -3.65
C PHE A 75 11.32 6.64 -4.56
N SER A 76 11.61 7.87 -4.08
CA SER A 76 11.49 9.08 -4.90
C SER A 76 12.40 9.05 -6.13
N GLY A 77 13.65 8.61 -5.97
CA GLY A 77 14.59 8.44 -7.08
C GLY A 77 14.09 7.45 -8.12
N PHE A 78 13.59 6.30 -7.67
CA PHE A 78 12.99 5.29 -8.54
C PHE A 78 11.79 5.85 -9.34
N CYS A 79 10.87 6.55 -8.67
CA CYS A 79 9.73 7.18 -9.33
C CYS A 79 10.18 8.24 -10.37
N LEU A 80 11.17 9.04 -10.02
CA LEU A 80 11.72 10.06 -10.93
C LEU A 80 12.33 9.44 -12.20
N GLU A 81 13.08 8.34 -12.07
CA GLU A 81 13.64 7.59 -13.20
C GLU A 81 12.55 7.06 -14.15
N LEU A 82 11.38 6.71 -13.60
CA LEU A 82 10.22 6.29 -14.37
C LEU A 82 9.38 7.45 -14.93
N GLY A 83 9.74 8.70 -14.64
CA GLY A 83 8.94 9.87 -15.00
C GLY A 83 7.64 10.02 -14.22
N VAL A 84 7.55 9.38 -13.05
CA VAL A 84 6.38 9.46 -12.15
C VAL A 84 6.57 10.63 -11.20
N ALA A 85 5.64 11.59 -11.24
CA ALA A 85 5.59 12.68 -10.27
C ALA A 85 4.79 12.24 -9.03
N LEU A 86 5.44 12.28 -7.87
CA LEU A 86 4.78 12.05 -6.58
C LEU A 86 4.10 13.34 -6.10
N ASP A 87 2.98 13.19 -5.36
CA ASP A 87 2.35 14.33 -4.72
C ASP A 87 3.26 14.90 -3.62
N SER A 88 3.67 16.15 -3.78
CA SER A 88 4.54 16.84 -2.82
C SER A 88 3.85 17.17 -1.47
N ALA A 89 2.54 17.03 -1.37
CA ALA A 89 1.79 17.25 -0.14
C ALA A 89 1.93 16.07 0.84
N GLN A 90 2.39 14.91 0.35
CA GLN A 90 2.57 13.69 1.15
C GLN A 90 4.04 13.25 1.15
N PRO A 91 4.52 12.63 2.26
CA PRO A 91 5.80 11.95 2.26
C PRO A 91 5.84 10.81 1.22
N PRO A 92 6.99 10.58 0.57
CA PRO A 92 7.11 9.53 -0.46
C PRO A 92 6.74 8.12 -0.02
N ASP A 93 6.85 7.81 1.27
CA ASP A 93 6.50 6.53 1.88
C ASP A 93 5.03 6.43 2.34
N TYR A 94 4.17 7.39 1.96
CA TYR A 94 2.74 7.32 2.21
C TYR A 94 2.12 6.13 1.48
N ILE A 95 1.58 5.16 2.23
CA ILE A 95 1.15 3.86 1.70
C ILE A 95 0.14 4.00 0.55
N PRO A 96 -0.92 4.81 0.64
CA PRO A 96 -1.83 4.99 -0.49
C PRO A 96 -1.11 5.43 -1.77
N MET A 97 -0.26 6.45 -1.71
CA MET A 97 0.50 6.94 -2.88
C MET A 97 1.45 5.87 -3.43
N MET A 98 2.12 5.10 -2.57
CA MET A 98 2.95 3.99 -3.04
C MET A 98 2.12 2.96 -3.81
N VAL A 99 0.94 2.58 -3.30
CA VAL A 99 0.05 1.63 -3.98
C VAL A 99 -0.46 2.18 -5.31
N GLU A 100 -0.72 3.48 -5.42
CA GLU A 100 -1.08 4.13 -6.69
C GLU A 100 0.03 4.01 -7.74
N VAL A 101 1.31 4.17 -7.34
CA VAL A 101 2.46 3.93 -8.23
C VAL A 101 2.47 2.48 -8.73
N LEU A 102 2.21 1.51 -7.86
CA LEU A 102 2.10 0.11 -8.27
C LEU A 102 0.93 -0.11 -9.24
N VAL A 103 -0.25 0.46 -8.97
CA VAL A 103 -1.42 0.39 -9.84
C VAL A 103 -1.12 0.98 -11.22
N MET A 104 -0.43 2.11 -11.28
CA MET A 104 0.00 2.72 -12.53
C MET A 104 0.88 1.76 -13.33
N LEU A 105 1.88 1.13 -12.71
CA LEU A 105 2.76 0.18 -13.38
C LEU A 105 2.04 -1.11 -13.81
N LEU A 106 1.05 -1.57 -13.06
CA LEU A 106 0.22 -2.71 -13.45
C LEU A 106 -0.64 -2.43 -14.68
N ASN A 107 -1.09 -1.19 -14.85
CA ASN A 107 -1.95 -0.74 -15.96
C ASN A 107 -1.17 -0.29 -17.20
N THR A 108 0.15 -0.14 -17.09
CA THR A 108 1.03 0.19 -18.22
C THR A 108 1.71 -1.06 -18.75
N ASP A 109 2.18 -1.03 -20.01
CA ASP A 109 3.07 -2.08 -20.56
C ASP A 109 4.50 -1.93 -20.03
N SER A 110 4.61 -1.64 -18.72
CA SER A 110 5.90 -1.53 -18.07
C SER A 110 6.70 -2.83 -18.23
N GLU A 111 8.00 -2.68 -18.45
CA GLU A 111 8.90 -3.81 -18.49
C GLU A 111 8.77 -4.62 -17.20
N ARG A 112 8.75 -5.94 -17.35
CA ARG A 112 8.60 -6.86 -16.22
C ARG A 112 9.63 -6.62 -15.12
N ASP A 113 10.85 -6.30 -15.52
CA ASP A 113 11.98 -6.08 -14.62
C ASP A 113 11.79 -4.82 -13.75
N VAL A 114 11.12 -3.80 -14.30
CA VAL A 114 10.75 -2.58 -13.56
C VAL A 114 9.77 -2.90 -12.43
N LEU A 115 8.72 -3.65 -12.73
CA LEU A 115 7.74 -4.03 -11.72
C LEU A 115 8.36 -4.95 -10.65
N GLN A 116 9.22 -5.89 -11.06
CA GLN A 116 9.93 -6.75 -10.14
C GLN A 116 10.89 -5.95 -9.24
N SER A 117 11.63 -5.00 -9.81
CA SER A 117 12.51 -4.11 -9.06
C SER A 117 11.74 -3.29 -8.02
N LEU A 118 10.60 -2.72 -8.42
CA LEU A 118 9.70 -2.01 -7.51
C LEU A 118 9.28 -2.89 -6.32
N LEU A 119 8.77 -4.09 -6.59
CA LEU A 119 8.28 -5.01 -5.56
C LEU A 119 9.38 -5.43 -4.58
N VAL A 120 10.53 -5.84 -5.12
CA VAL A 120 11.67 -6.32 -4.31
C VAL A 120 12.22 -5.24 -3.41
N ASN A 121 12.39 -4.02 -3.92
CA ASN A 121 13.05 -2.95 -3.20
C ASN A 121 12.10 -2.21 -2.23
N PHE A 122 10.79 -2.13 -2.54
CA PHE A 122 9.91 -1.23 -1.83
C PHE A 122 8.64 -1.85 -1.24
N TYR A 123 8.27 -3.12 -1.59
CA TYR A 123 6.98 -3.68 -1.13
C TYR A 123 7.09 -5.01 -0.37
N ARG A 124 8.30 -5.54 -0.12
CA ARG A 124 8.46 -6.80 0.61
C ARG A 124 8.47 -6.66 2.12
N GLN A 125 8.93 -5.53 2.64
CA GLN A 125 9.32 -5.44 4.04
C GLN A 125 8.18 -4.96 4.96
N TRP A 126 7.41 -3.98 4.55
CA TRP A 126 6.45 -3.29 5.39
C TRP A 126 5.03 -3.89 5.45
N PRO A 127 4.46 -4.57 4.41
CA PRO A 127 3.03 -4.90 4.37
C PRO A 127 2.57 -5.77 5.53
N ALA A 128 3.33 -6.80 5.87
CA ALA A 128 2.97 -7.69 6.97
C ALA A 128 3.02 -7.00 8.34
N ALA A 129 4.02 -6.14 8.57
CA ALA A 129 4.14 -5.38 9.80
C ALA A 129 3.06 -4.30 9.92
N PHE A 130 2.71 -3.63 8.82
CA PHE A 130 1.58 -2.70 8.77
C PHE A 130 0.25 -3.41 9.08
N ALA A 131 -0.03 -4.52 8.41
CA ALA A 131 -1.25 -5.28 8.65
C ALA A 131 -1.37 -5.76 10.11
N ALA A 132 -0.26 -6.22 10.70
CA ALA A 132 -0.22 -6.62 12.09
C ALA A 132 -0.50 -5.45 13.06
N ALA A 133 0.06 -4.26 12.79
CA ALA A 133 -0.17 -3.07 13.60
C ALA A 133 -1.65 -2.62 13.54
N VAL A 134 -2.24 -2.62 12.34
CA VAL A 134 -3.67 -2.30 12.18
C VAL A 134 -4.54 -3.32 12.92
N GLN A 135 -4.26 -4.62 12.77
CA GLN A 135 -5.01 -5.69 13.41
C GLN A 135 -4.96 -5.63 14.94
N GLN A 136 -3.83 -5.27 15.54
CA GLN A 136 -3.70 -5.10 16.97
C GLN A 136 -4.60 -3.99 17.54
N SER A 137 -4.93 -2.99 16.73
CA SER A 137 -5.69 -1.80 17.14
C SER A 137 -7.12 -1.76 16.61
N ASP A 138 -7.46 -2.60 15.63
CA ASP A 138 -8.77 -2.71 14.96
C ASP A 138 -9.10 -4.19 14.65
N ASP A 139 -9.05 -5.04 15.64
CA ASP A 139 -9.08 -6.51 15.54
C ASP A 139 -10.26 -7.11 14.76
N VAL A 140 -11.40 -6.44 14.72
CA VAL A 140 -12.62 -6.84 13.99
C VAL A 140 -13.13 -5.76 13.05
N GLY A 141 -12.33 -4.74 12.80
CA GLY A 141 -12.72 -3.58 12.01
C GLY A 141 -12.45 -3.71 10.52
N ILE A 142 -13.02 -2.76 9.78
CA ILE A 142 -12.84 -2.68 8.33
C ILE A 142 -11.36 -2.47 7.96
N TYR A 143 -10.62 -1.69 8.74
CA TYR A 143 -9.22 -1.39 8.45
C TYR A 143 -8.30 -2.59 8.62
N ALA A 144 -8.58 -3.49 9.59
CA ALA A 144 -7.88 -4.78 9.73
C ALA A 144 -8.06 -5.63 8.47
N THR A 145 -9.30 -5.74 7.97
CA THR A 145 -9.59 -6.48 6.72
C THR A 145 -8.88 -5.87 5.52
N VAL A 146 -8.90 -4.52 5.39
CA VAL A 146 -8.24 -3.80 4.29
C VAL A 146 -6.73 -4.00 4.31
N ALA A 147 -6.10 -3.87 5.48
CA ALA A 147 -4.66 -4.01 5.61
C ALA A 147 -4.19 -5.45 5.36
N GLU A 148 -4.93 -6.44 5.82
CA GLU A 148 -4.66 -7.85 5.56
C GLU A 148 -4.78 -8.18 4.07
N GLU A 149 -5.85 -7.76 3.42
CA GLU A 149 -6.05 -7.99 1.99
C GLU A 149 -4.98 -7.28 1.14
N LEU A 150 -4.62 -6.05 1.49
CA LEU A 150 -3.52 -5.35 0.83
C LEU A 150 -2.21 -6.15 0.93
N CYS A 151 -1.88 -6.65 2.13
CA CYS A 151 -0.70 -7.47 2.35
C CYS A 151 -0.73 -8.74 1.48
N GLN A 152 -1.85 -9.46 1.44
CA GLN A 152 -2.03 -10.68 0.64
C GLN A 152 -1.85 -10.41 -0.85
N ILE A 153 -2.48 -9.36 -1.38
CA ILE A 153 -2.36 -8.99 -2.80
C ILE A 153 -0.91 -8.67 -3.16
N LEU A 154 -0.21 -7.88 -2.35
CA LEU A 154 1.19 -7.53 -2.59
C LEU A 154 2.10 -8.77 -2.61
N GLN A 155 1.89 -9.71 -1.70
CA GLN A 155 2.61 -10.99 -1.66
C GLN A 155 2.31 -11.86 -2.89
N GLU A 156 1.05 -11.93 -3.34
CA GLU A 156 0.67 -12.67 -4.53
C GLU A 156 1.30 -12.09 -5.81
N ILE A 157 1.33 -10.76 -5.95
CA ILE A 157 1.97 -10.11 -7.08
C ILE A 157 3.47 -10.45 -7.10
N ASP A 158 4.15 -10.31 -5.96
CA ASP A 158 5.58 -10.61 -5.83
C ASP A 158 5.90 -12.07 -6.17
N ALA A 159 5.13 -13.02 -5.62
CA ALA A 159 5.30 -14.44 -5.89
C ALA A 159 5.15 -14.79 -7.39
N LYS A 160 4.14 -14.22 -8.06
CA LYS A 160 3.90 -14.44 -9.51
C LYS A 160 5.03 -13.87 -10.38
N HIS A 161 5.67 -12.79 -9.95
CA HIS A 161 6.81 -12.21 -10.66
C HIS A 161 8.11 -12.97 -10.39
N ALA A 162 8.32 -13.50 -9.17
CA ALA A 162 9.50 -14.28 -8.81
C ALA A 162 9.57 -15.65 -9.57
N THR A 163 8.45 -16.36 -9.67
CA THR A 163 8.41 -17.71 -10.28
C THR A 163 8.67 -17.75 -11.78
N SER A 164 8.46 -16.63 -12.47
CA SER A 164 8.66 -16.58 -13.91
C SER A 164 10.12 -16.34 -14.35
N THR A 165 11.05 -16.07 -13.43
CA THR A 165 12.48 -15.91 -13.70
C THR A 165 13.23 -17.26 -13.76
N GLY A 166 12.62 -18.33 -13.27
CA GLY A 166 13.26 -19.68 -13.21
C GLY A 166 13.16 -20.55 -14.47
N ASN A 167 12.46 -20.12 -15.52
CA ASN A 167 12.18 -20.96 -16.70
C ASN A 167 12.88 -20.50 -18.00
N SER A 168 13.95 -19.73 -17.91
CA SER A 168 14.78 -19.35 -19.06
C SER A 168 16.17 -20.00 -18.89
N ASN A 169 16.22 -21.31 -19.11
CA ASN A 169 17.44 -22.07 -19.38
C ASN A 169 17.17 -23.04 -20.53
#